data_e86891cf50a5ccf860522bb50991c3e1
#
_entry.id   e86891cf50a5ccf860522bb50991c3e1
#
_cell.length_a   1.000
_cell.length_b   1.000
_cell.length_c   1.000
_cell.angle_alpha   90.00
_cell.angle_beta   90.00
_cell.angle_gamma   90.00
#
_symmetry.space_group_name_H-M   'P 1'
#
loop_
_entity.id
_entity.type
_entity.pdbx_description
1 polymer ?
#
loop_
_entity_poly.entity_id
_entity_poly.type
_entity_poly.pdbx_seq_one_letter_code
_entity_poly.pdbx_strand_id
1 'polypeptide(L)'
;MTNELHFPDVIDNSMRKELVKCQKIAHWKFERGLNAEIGNEHLVAGGAFAKGMEVMRKMYYQDGEKQAAALQEGIVAVYKQYGQFVPPSGSLKTAERMAGALAYYAENKPFDGEELVPLQLGDGMLGIEVAFNHELPILHPKTNKRLSYCGRFDMLAEDKQGKVWVVDEKTTGRMGDAWAHQWDLDSQMSGYVWGAQKLLKKEGIDKEVVGAVINGISILKYGYDTMRCPTFRQDWEVLRWYEQMLDDVDGWISAFKHQDHDQILDHGCALYNAPCQYAKLCKARDPEKIVGSYAIKFWNPMLRD
;
A
#
# COMPACT_ATOMS: atom_id res chain seq x y z
N MET A 1 -17.49 22.68 15.77
CA MET A 1 -16.97 21.33 15.39
C MET A 1 -16.19 20.84 16.58
N THR A 2 -16.47 19.65 17.07
CA THR A 2 -15.81 19.08 18.26
C THR A 2 -14.33 18.91 17.97
N ASN A 3 -13.50 19.60 18.76
CA ASN A 3 -12.02 19.53 18.71
C ASN A 3 -11.49 18.20 19.26
N GLU A 4 -12.29 17.13 19.20
CA GLU A 4 -11.89 15.86 19.75
C GLU A 4 -10.95 15.15 18.77
N LEU A 5 -9.71 14.96 19.19
CA LEU A 5 -8.72 14.22 18.41
C LEU A 5 -9.10 12.75 18.32
N HIS A 6 -8.96 12.20 17.16
CA HIS A 6 -9.12 10.77 16.89
C HIS A 6 -7.75 10.09 16.98
N PHE A 7 -7.71 8.87 17.53
CA PHE A 7 -6.56 7.98 17.34
C PHE A 7 -7.05 6.74 16.59
N PRO A 8 -6.33 6.24 15.58
CA PRO A 8 -6.81 5.11 14.80
C PRO A 8 -6.76 3.79 15.60
N ASP A 9 -7.79 2.96 15.48
CA ASP A 9 -7.83 1.61 16.08
C ASP A 9 -6.92 0.62 15.34
N VAL A 10 -6.64 0.90 14.07
CA VAL A 10 -5.92 0.04 13.14
C VAL A 10 -4.82 0.83 12.45
N ILE A 11 -3.62 0.29 12.46
CA ILE A 11 -2.43 0.89 11.84
C ILE A 11 -2.12 0.15 10.54
N ASP A 12 -1.76 0.86 9.49
CA ASP A 12 -1.24 0.30 8.25
C ASP A 12 0.14 0.88 7.89
N ASN A 13 0.75 0.33 6.87
CA ASN A 13 2.05 0.82 6.40
C ASN A 13 2.01 2.27 5.92
N SER A 14 0.89 2.74 5.37
CA SER A 14 0.74 4.13 4.93
C SER A 14 0.78 5.10 6.11
N MET A 15 0.10 4.75 7.21
CA MET A 15 0.17 5.51 8.47
C MET A 15 1.58 5.52 9.04
N ARG A 16 2.22 4.35 9.12
CA ARG A 16 3.58 4.26 9.63
C ARG A 16 4.57 5.07 8.80
N LYS A 17 4.51 4.99 7.47
CA LYS A 17 5.38 5.79 6.58
C LYS A 17 5.24 7.30 6.82
N GLU A 18 4.03 7.79 7.01
CA GLU A 18 3.81 9.22 7.30
C GLU A 18 4.26 9.60 8.71
N LEU A 19 4.03 8.73 9.69
CA LEU A 19 4.46 8.90 11.09
C LEU A 19 5.99 9.03 11.19
N VAL A 20 6.73 8.09 10.61
CA VAL A 20 8.20 8.06 10.63
C VAL A 20 8.78 9.25 9.85
N LYS A 21 8.09 9.69 8.79
CA LYS A 21 8.48 10.86 8.04
C LYS A 21 8.35 12.15 8.87
N CYS A 22 7.27 12.30 9.64
CA CYS A 22 7.07 13.42 10.55
C CYS A 22 5.80 13.22 11.40
N GLN A 23 5.91 13.23 12.73
CA GLN A 23 4.76 13.07 13.62
C GLN A 23 3.67 14.13 13.40
N LYS A 24 4.02 15.36 13.03
CA LYS A 24 3.02 16.39 12.65
C LYS A 24 2.18 15.99 11.45
N ILE A 25 2.71 15.21 10.50
CA ILE A 25 1.90 14.68 9.40
C ILE A 25 0.87 13.68 9.94
N ALA A 26 1.29 12.77 10.83
CA ALA A 26 0.37 11.82 11.45
C ALA A 26 -0.73 12.54 12.26
N HIS A 27 -0.37 13.57 13.02
CA HIS A 27 -1.31 14.43 13.73
C HIS A 27 -2.35 15.04 12.80
N TRP A 28 -1.93 15.80 11.77
CA TRP A 28 -2.89 16.46 10.88
C TRP A 28 -3.75 15.47 10.10
N LYS A 29 -3.13 14.41 9.56
CA LYS A 29 -3.79 13.48 8.66
C LYS A 29 -4.68 12.47 9.37
N PHE A 30 -4.18 11.83 10.43
CA PHE A 30 -4.86 10.69 11.05
C PHE A 30 -5.61 11.05 12.33
N GLU A 31 -5.08 11.96 13.15
CA GLU A 31 -5.75 12.38 14.37
C GLU A 31 -6.79 13.49 14.11
N ARG A 32 -6.51 14.42 13.19
CA ARG A 32 -7.39 15.52 12.80
C ARG A 32 -8.20 15.22 11.52
N GLY A 33 -7.84 14.19 10.78
CA GLY A 33 -8.50 13.81 9.52
C GLY A 33 -8.33 14.83 8.39
N LEU A 34 -7.36 15.74 8.47
CA LEU A 34 -7.17 16.79 7.46
C LEU A 34 -6.56 16.24 6.19
N ASN A 35 -7.23 16.43 5.07
CA ASN A 35 -6.74 16.03 3.76
C ASN A 35 -6.73 17.23 2.81
N ALA A 36 -5.67 17.37 2.03
CA ALA A 36 -5.69 18.29 0.90
C ALA A 36 -6.62 17.70 -0.17
N GLU A 37 -7.49 18.52 -0.74
CA GLU A 37 -8.50 18.11 -1.74
C GLU A 37 -7.89 17.66 -3.10
N ILE A 38 -6.58 17.69 -3.24
CA ILE A 38 -5.92 17.37 -4.50
C ILE A 38 -5.90 15.86 -4.71
N GLY A 39 -6.68 15.37 -5.65
CA GLY A 39 -6.60 13.98 -6.10
C GLY A 39 -5.18 13.64 -6.56
N ASN A 40 -4.61 12.55 -6.01
CA ASN A 40 -3.29 12.10 -6.41
C ASN A 40 -3.41 11.15 -7.60
N GLU A 41 -3.05 11.62 -8.81
CA GLU A 41 -3.09 10.83 -10.03
C GLU A 41 -2.30 9.51 -9.94
N HIS A 42 -1.21 9.49 -9.17
CA HIS A 42 -0.41 8.28 -8.99
C HIS A 42 -1.15 7.23 -8.18
N LEU A 43 -1.94 7.63 -7.18
CA LEU A 43 -2.77 6.71 -6.39
C LEU A 43 -3.93 6.17 -7.22
N VAL A 44 -4.60 7.03 -7.99
CA VAL A 44 -5.71 6.61 -8.88
C VAL A 44 -5.19 5.64 -9.93
N ALA A 45 -4.11 5.98 -10.62
CA ALA A 45 -3.52 5.14 -11.64
C ALA A 45 -3.02 3.79 -11.10
N GLY A 46 -2.31 3.82 -9.97
CA GLY A 46 -1.81 2.60 -9.31
C GLY A 46 -2.97 1.69 -8.86
N GLY A 47 -3.99 2.27 -8.22
CA GLY A 47 -5.18 1.53 -7.80
C GLY A 47 -5.96 0.94 -8.98
N ALA A 48 -6.08 1.67 -10.08
CA ALA A 48 -6.76 1.17 -11.26
C ALA A 48 -6.00 0.02 -11.94
N PHE A 49 -4.67 0.11 -12.03
CA PHE A 49 -3.85 -0.99 -12.54
C PHE A 49 -3.96 -2.23 -11.63
N ALA A 50 -3.82 -2.07 -10.32
CA ALA A 50 -3.97 -3.16 -9.35
C ALA A 50 -5.36 -3.82 -9.44
N LYS A 51 -6.43 -3.02 -9.59
CA LYS A 51 -7.80 -3.54 -9.78
C LYS A 51 -7.95 -4.34 -11.07
N GLY A 52 -7.33 -3.89 -12.16
CA GLY A 52 -7.28 -4.64 -13.41
C GLY A 52 -6.58 -5.99 -13.24
N MET A 53 -5.43 -6.01 -12.56
CA MET A 53 -4.67 -7.23 -12.23
C MET A 53 -5.46 -8.19 -11.34
N GLU A 54 -6.14 -7.67 -10.32
CA GLU A 54 -7.03 -8.45 -9.44
C GLU A 54 -8.09 -9.21 -10.26
N VAL A 55 -8.84 -8.48 -11.08
CA VAL A 55 -9.92 -9.05 -11.89
C VAL A 55 -9.36 -10.09 -12.87
N MET A 56 -8.28 -9.76 -13.55
CA MET A 56 -7.65 -10.65 -14.52
C MET A 56 -7.17 -11.96 -13.85
N ARG A 57 -6.54 -11.88 -12.65
CA ARG A 57 -6.09 -13.06 -11.91
C ARG A 57 -7.26 -13.90 -11.40
N LYS A 58 -8.29 -13.28 -10.84
CA LYS A 58 -9.48 -14.01 -10.35
C LYS A 58 -10.15 -14.79 -11.48
N MET A 59 -10.42 -14.15 -12.60
CA MET A 59 -11.02 -14.82 -13.75
C MET A 59 -10.18 -15.97 -14.28
N TYR A 60 -8.85 -15.80 -14.35
CA TYR A 60 -7.99 -16.85 -14.87
C TYR A 60 -7.80 -17.99 -13.88
N TYR A 61 -7.40 -17.71 -12.63
CA TYR A 61 -7.03 -18.75 -11.66
C TYR A 61 -8.22 -19.31 -10.88
N GLN A 62 -9.25 -18.52 -10.61
CA GLN A 62 -10.41 -18.93 -9.83
C GLN A 62 -11.53 -19.43 -10.73
N ASP A 63 -11.85 -18.71 -11.81
CA ASP A 63 -12.99 -19.01 -12.66
C ASP A 63 -12.60 -19.89 -13.87
N GLY A 64 -11.31 -20.11 -14.10
CA GLY A 64 -10.79 -20.96 -15.19
C GLY A 64 -10.94 -20.34 -16.58
N GLU A 65 -11.12 -19.04 -16.67
CA GLU A 65 -11.29 -18.33 -17.95
C GLU A 65 -9.97 -18.21 -18.72
N LYS A 66 -10.08 -18.07 -20.04
CA LYS A 66 -8.90 -17.82 -20.87
C LYS A 66 -8.32 -16.43 -20.56
N GLN A 67 -7.00 -16.31 -20.58
CA GLN A 67 -6.32 -15.03 -20.28
C GLN A 67 -6.83 -13.87 -21.13
N ALA A 68 -7.20 -14.09 -22.40
CA ALA A 68 -7.75 -13.04 -23.26
C ALA A 68 -9.10 -12.50 -22.77
N ALA A 69 -10.00 -13.37 -22.26
CA ALA A 69 -11.26 -12.96 -21.67
C ALA A 69 -11.02 -12.25 -20.33
N ALA A 70 -10.13 -12.80 -19.48
CA ALA A 70 -9.74 -12.20 -18.23
C ALA A 70 -9.12 -10.81 -18.41
N LEU A 71 -8.30 -10.60 -19.45
CA LEU A 71 -7.73 -9.30 -19.78
C LEU A 71 -8.82 -8.27 -20.17
N GLN A 72 -9.82 -8.66 -20.94
CA GLN A 72 -10.91 -7.76 -21.33
C GLN A 72 -11.66 -7.23 -20.09
N GLU A 73 -12.00 -8.10 -19.15
CA GLU A 73 -12.66 -7.69 -17.91
C GLU A 73 -11.72 -6.88 -16.99
N GLY A 74 -10.43 -7.22 -16.95
CA GLY A 74 -9.42 -6.43 -16.28
C GLY A 74 -9.33 -4.99 -16.81
N ILE A 75 -9.38 -4.82 -18.14
CA ILE A 75 -9.43 -3.49 -18.79
C ILE A 75 -10.71 -2.74 -18.40
N VAL A 76 -11.87 -3.41 -18.39
CA VAL A 76 -13.13 -2.80 -17.94
C VAL A 76 -13.01 -2.34 -16.48
N ALA A 77 -12.37 -3.14 -15.60
CA ALA A 77 -12.15 -2.79 -14.22
C ALA A 77 -11.24 -1.56 -14.07
N VAL A 78 -10.18 -1.42 -14.91
CA VAL A 78 -9.34 -0.22 -14.94
C VAL A 78 -10.18 1.03 -15.19
N TYR A 79 -11.02 1.03 -16.23
CA TYR A 79 -11.87 2.18 -16.55
C TYR A 79 -12.90 2.47 -15.46
N LYS A 80 -13.51 1.45 -14.88
CA LYS A 80 -14.46 1.61 -13.76
C LYS A 80 -13.77 2.25 -12.55
N GLN A 81 -12.55 1.85 -12.21
CA GLN A 81 -11.79 2.39 -11.09
C GLN A 81 -11.38 3.86 -11.30
N TYR A 82 -11.09 4.25 -12.53
CA TYR A 82 -10.86 5.66 -12.86
C TYR A 82 -12.13 6.51 -12.68
N GLY A 83 -13.29 5.96 -13.00
CA GLY A 83 -14.57 6.66 -12.92
C GLY A 83 -14.54 8.00 -13.67
N GLN A 84 -14.81 9.09 -12.94
CA GLN A 84 -14.80 10.45 -13.49
C GLN A 84 -13.48 11.19 -13.26
N PHE A 85 -12.46 10.53 -12.71
CA PHE A 85 -11.18 11.19 -12.47
C PHE A 85 -10.50 11.55 -13.80
N VAL A 86 -10.15 12.82 -13.95
CA VAL A 86 -9.41 13.35 -15.10
C VAL A 86 -8.01 13.73 -14.63
N PRO A 87 -6.94 13.05 -15.11
CA PRO A 87 -5.59 13.41 -14.76
C PRO A 87 -5.20 14.77 -15.34
N PRO A 88 -4.19 15.45 -14.76
CA PRO A 88 -3.68 16.71 -15.30
C PRO A 88 -3.26 16.60 -16.77
N SER A 89 -3.40 17.71 -17.52
CA SER A 89 -2.96 17.76 -18.93
C SER A 89 -1.50 17.35 -19.08
N GLY A 90 -1.23 16.46 -20.03
CA GLY A 90 0.12 15.92 -20.29
C GLY A 90 0.54 14.77 -19.37
N SER A 91 -0.31 14.36 -18.41
CA SER A 91 -0.05 13.18 -17.60
C SER A 91 -0.03 11.90 -18.44
N LEU A 92 0.90 11.01 -18.13
CA LEU A 92 0.93 9.64 -18.65
C LEU A 92 0.07 8.68 -17.80
N LYS A 93 -0.57 9.17 -16.74
CA LYS A 93 -1.38 8.38 -15.81
C LYS A 93 -2.87 8.48 -16.20
N THR A 94 -3.22 8.13 -17.45
CA THR A 94 -4.61 8.10 -17.93
C THR A 94 -5.18 6.68 -17.88
N ALA A 95 -6.51 6.55 -17.92
CA ALA A 95 -7.18 5.24 -17.94
C ALA A 95 -6.72 4.39 -19.14
N GLU A 96 -6.60 5.01 -20.32
CA GLU A 96 -6.14 4.34 -21.54
C GLU A 96 -4.70 3.82 -21.39
N ARG A 97 -3.83 4.62 -20.73
CA ARG A 97 -2.44 4.21 -20.50
C ARG A 97 -2.37 3.07 -19.49
N MET A 98 -3.22 3.06 -18.48
CA MET A 98 -3.27 1.95 -17.50
C MET A 98 -3.86 0.68 -18.12
N ALA A 99 -4.89 0.79 -18.96
CA ALA A 99 -5.42 -0.33 -19.73
C ALA A 99 -4.38 -0.90 -20.72
N GLY A 100 -3.64 -0.02 -21.41
CA GLY A 100 -2.53 -0.42 -22.26
C GLY A 100 -1.38 -1.10 -21.49
N ALA A 101 -1.09 -0.63 -20.28
CA ALA A 101 -0.10 -1.26 -19.40
C ALA A 101 -0.53 -2.68 -18.98
N LEU A 102 -1.82 -2.87 -18.67
CA LEU A 102 -2.36 -4.19 -18.33
C LEU A 102 -2.28 -5.15 -19.52
N ALA A 103 -2.62 -4.68 -20.74
CA ALA A 103 -2.50 -5.47 -21.95
C ALA A 103 -1.04 -5.86 -22.24
N TYR A 104 -0.11 -4.90 -22.12
CA TYR A 104 1.32 -5.15 -22.27
C TYR A 104 1.83 -6.17 -21.24
N TYR A 105 1.39 -6.05 -19.96
CA TYR A 105 1.75 -7.01 -18.92
C TYR A 105 1.26 -8.42 -19.28
N ALA A 106 0.00 -8.58 -19.68
CA ALA A 106 -0.58 -9.86 -20.05
C ALA A 106 0.12 -10.53 -21.24
N GLU A 107 0.59 -9.74 -22.22
CA GLU A 107 1.33 -10.23 -23.38
C GLU A 107 2.75 -10.71 -23.00
N ASN A 108 3.44 -9.97 -22.13
CA ASN A 108 4.84 -10.24 -21.80
C ASN A 108 5.02 -11.15 -20.56
N LYS A 109 3.97 -11.33 -19.78
CA LYS A 109 3.91 -12.17 -18.56
C LYS A 109 2.64 -13.02 -18.58
N PRO A 110 2.54 -14.00 -19.49
CA PRO A 110 1.37 -14.87 -19.55
C PRO A 110 1.24 -15.66 -18.26
N PHE A 111 0.01 -15.90 -17.83
CA PHE A 111 -0.27 -16.68 -16.62
C PHE A 111 -0.02 -18.18 -16.84
N ASP A 112 -0.13 -18.65 -18.09
CA ASP A 112 0.28 -19.99 -18.43
C ASP A 112 1.78 -20.16 -18.29
N GLY A 113 2.20 -21.11 -17.45
CA GLY A 113 3.60 -21.34 -17.13
C GLY A 113 4.23 -20.33 -16.14
N GLU A 114 3.43 -19.46 -15.51
CA GLU A 114 3.91 -18.55 -14.47
C GLU A 114 4.59 -19.35 -13.32
N GLU A 115 5.68 -18.79 -12.81
CA GLU A 115 6.45 -19.41 -11.70
C GLU A 115 5.78 -19.21 -10.34
N LEU A 116 5.06 -18.10 -10.18
CA LEU A 116 4.36 -17.73 -8.97
C LEU A 116 2.85 -17.82 -9.21
N VAL A 117 2.24 -18.82 -8.64
CA VAL A 117 0.78 -19.04 -8.74
C VAL A 117 0.08 -18.64 -7.43
N PRO A 118 -1.16 -18.15 -7.47
CA PRO A 118 -1.87 -17.82 -6.23
C PRO A 118 -1.91 -19.00 -5.28
N LEU A 119 -1.50 -18.76 -4.02
CA LEU A 119 -1.56 -19.74 -2.95
C LEU A 119 -3.02 -20.10 -2.65
N GLN A 120 -3.33 -21.36 -2.50
CA GLN A 120 -4.64 -21.82 -2.00
C GLN A 120 -4.66 -21.70 -0.47
N LEU A 121 -5.62 -20.95 0.07
CA LEU A 121 -5.87 -20.80 1.50
C LEU A 121 -6.85 -21.88 2.03
N GLY A 122 -7.00 -21.93 3.37
CA GLY A 122 -7.67 -23.04 4.05
C GLY A 122 -9.13 -23.31 3.68
N ASP A 123 -9.87 -22.33 3.19
CA ASP A 123 -11.27 -22.46 2.76
C ASP A 123 -11.44 -22.63 1.24
N GLY A 124 -10.35 -22.88 0.54
CA GLY A 124 -10.31 -22.98 -0.92
C GLY A 124 -10.21 -21.63 -1.65
N MET A 125 -10.18 -20.52 -0.93
CA MET A 125 -9.91 -19.22 -1.52
C MET A 125 -8.48 -19.14 -2.05
N LEU A 126 -8.32 -18.40 -3.14
CA LEU A 126 -7.00 -18.09 -3.66
C LEU A 126 -6.41 -16.84 -2.98
N GLY A 127 -5.12 -16.83 -2.85
CA GLY A 127 -4.34 -15.74 -2.27
C GLY A 127 -4.32 -14.46 -3.11
N ILE A 128 -5.47 -14.01 -3.64
CA ILE A 128 -5.60 -12.80 -4.47
C ILE A 128 -6.38 -11.76 -3.68
N GLU A 129 -5.80 -10.55 -3.49
CA GLU A 129 -6.40 -9.45 -2.73
C GLU A 129 -6.79 -9.84 -1.29
N VAL A 130 -5.90 -10.58 -0.63
CA VAL A 130 -6.16 -11.07 0.73
C VAL A 130 -5.78 -10.02 1.76
N ALA A 131 -6.75 -9.63 2.57
CA ALA A 131 -6.54 -8.74 3.70
C ALA A 131 -6.09 -9.51 4.95
N PHE A 132 -5.20 -8.89 5.72
CA PHE A 132 -4.87 -9.35 7.05
C PHE A 132 -5.07 -8.24 8.08
N ASN A 133 -5.36 -8.64 9.31
CA ASN A 133 -5.47 -7.76 10.46
C ASN A 133 -5.04 -8.56 11.71
N HIS A 134 -3.92 -8.15 12.32
CA HIS A 134 -3.33 -8.84 13.45
C HIS A 134 -3.19 -7.91 14.64
N GLU A 135 -3.67 -8.35 15.81
CA GLU A 135 -3.52 -7.60 17.06
C GLU A 135 -2.06 -7.35 17.42
N LEU A 136 -1.80 -6.15 17.94
CA LEU A 136 -0.53 -5.72 18.49
C LEU A 136 -0.55 -5.81 20.03
N PRO A 137 0.60 -5.94 20.70
CA PRO A 137 0.69 -5.90 22.17
C PRO A 137 0.58 -4.47 22.74
N ILE A 138 0.00 -3.54 21.99
CA ILE A 138 -0.13 -2.12 22.31
C ILE A 138 -1.61 -1.77 22.51
N LEU A 139 -1.91 -0.92 23.51
CA LEU A 139 -3.26 -0.49 23.81
C LEU A 139 -3.56 0.88 23.20
N HIS A 140 -4.74 1.00 22.64
CA HIS A 140 -5.27 2.26 22.14
C HIS A 140 -5.38 3.31 23.28
N PRO A 141 -4.88 4.55 23.09
CA PRO A 141 -4.71 5.53 24.16
C PRO A 141 -6.01 6.03 24.81
N LYS A 142 -7.16 5.88 24.15
CA LYS A 142 -8.47 6.29 24.66
C LYS A 142 -9.35 5.13 25.09
N THR A 143 -9.38 4.04 24.30
CA THR A 143 -10.34 2.95 24.50
C THR A 143 -9.79 1.78 25.30
N ASN A 144 -8.48 1.74 25.49
CA ASN A 144 -7.76 0.66 26.16
C ASN A 144 -7.92 -0.72 25.49
N LYS A 145 -8.42 -0.76 24.25
CA LYS A 145 -8.44 -1.96 23.42
C LYS A 145 -7.10 -2.18 22.75
N ARG A 146 -6.79 -3.40 22.35
CA ARG A 146 -5.59 -3.66 21.56
C ARG A 146 -5.68 -2.99 20.20
N LEU A 147 -4.61 -2.34 19.80
CA LEU A 147 -4.43 -1.90 18.42
C LEU A 147 -4.16 -3.08 17.50
N SER A 148 -4.34 -2.90 16.23
CA SER A 148 -3.98 -3.91 15.24
C SER A 148 -3.19 -3.31 14.08
N TYR A 149 -2.39 -4.17 13.42
CA TYR A 149 -1.71 -3.84 12.18
C TYR A 149 -2.36 -4.61 11.04
N CYS A 150 -2.70 -3.89 9.98
CA CYS A 150 -3.38 -4.47 8.83
C CYS A 150 -2.68 -4.16 7.50
N GLY A 151 -3.05 -4.93 6.50
CA GLY A 151 -2.66 -4.74 5.12
C GLY A 151 -3.50 -5.62 4.20
N ARG A 152 -3.28 -5.47 2.91
CA ARG A 152 -3.86 -6.31 1.87
C ARG A 152 -2.77 -6.64 0.86
N PHE A 153 -2.57 -7.90 0.61
CA PHE A 153 -1.66 -8.40 -0.41
C PHE A 153 -2.35 -8.35 -1.77
N ASP A 154 -1.68 -7.85 -2.78
CA ASP A 154 -2.19 -7.97 -4.15
C ASP A 154 -2.25 -9.46 -4.55
N MET A 155 -1.23 -10.24 -4.11
CA MET A 155 -1.29 -11.70 -4.18
C MET A 155 -0.36 -12.34 -3.15
N LEU A 156 -0.81 -13.42 -2.50
CA LEU A 156 0.05 -14.43 -1.90
C LEU A 156 0.26 -15.53 -2.91
N ALA A 157 1.49 -15.80 -3.26
CA ALA A 157 1.83 -16.76 -4.30
C ALA A 157 2.71 -17.88 -3.77
N GLU A 158 2.61 -19.03 -4.40
CA GLU A 158 3.49 -20.17 -4.18
C GLU A 158 4.38 -20.39 -5.41
N ASP A 159 5.67 -20.67 -5.19
CA ASP A 159 6.58 -21.07 -6.23
C ASP A 159 6.60 -22.61 -6.40
N LYS A 160 7.33 -23.08 -7.41
CA LYS A 160 7.47 -24.53 -7.71
C LYS A 160 8.16 -25.34 -6.61
N GLN A 161 8.81 -24.68 -5.65
CA GLN A 161 9.45 -25.30 -4.49
C GLN A 161 8.54 -25.32 -3.26
N GLY A 162 7.31 -24.81 -3.37
CA GLY A 162 6.35 -24.73 -2.27
C GLY A 162 6.60 -23.56 -1.31
N LYS A 163 7.48 -22.62 -1.67
CA LYS A 163 7.74 -21.42 -0.89
C LYS A 163 6.71 -20.34 -1.18
N VAL A 164 6.36 -19.56 -0.17
CA VAL A 164 5.37 -18.49 -0.29
C VAL A 164 6.04 -17.13 -0.47
N TRP A 165 5.50 -16.36 -1.38
CA TRP A 165 5.92 -15.01 -1.72
C TRP A 165 4.73 -14.05 -1.59
N VAL A 166 5.00 -12.86 -1.07
CA VAL A 166 4.06 -11.74 -1.21
C VAL A 166 4.32 -11.05 -2.53
N VAL A 167 3.33 -10.96 -3.39
CA VAL A 167 3.44 -10.22 -4.66
C VAL A 167 2.73 -8.88 -4.49
N ASP A 168 3.39 -7.82 -4.95
CA ASP A 168 2.90 -6.44 -4.86
C ASP A 168 3.09 -5.73 -6.21
N GLU A 169 2.02 -5.12 -6.72
CA GLU A 169 1.99 -4.47 -8.02
C GLU A 169 2.38 -3.00 -7.90
N LYS A 170 3.33 -2.55 -8.69
CA LYS A 170 3.77 -1.15 -8.69
C LYS A 170 3.82 -0.54 -10.08
N THR A 171 3.13 0.58 -10.24
CA THR A 171 3.26 1.41 -11.45
C THR A 171 4.29 2.51 -11.23
N THR A 172 5.14 2.76 -12.20
CA THR A 172 6.17 3.80 -12.11
C THR A 172 6.32 4.54 -13.44
N GLY A 173 6.92 5.71 -13.43
CA GLY A 173 7.35 6.43 -14.65
C GLY A 173 8.79 6.11 -15.06
N ARG A 174 9.54 5.39 -14.21
CA ARG A 174 10.96 5.08 -14.47
C ARG A 174 11.36 3.81 -13.75
N MET A 175 12.00 2.90 -14.46
CA MET A 175 12.64 1.71 -13.92
C MET A 175 14.16 1.78 -14.10
N GLY A 176 14.89 0.95 -13.36
CA GLY A 176 16.33 0.82 -13.37
C GLY A 176 16.83 0.31 -12.02
N ASP A 177 18.15 0.18 -11.86
CA ASP A 177 18.77 -0.41 -10.67
C ASP A 177 18.33 0.27 -9.36
N ALA A 178 18.31 1.60 -9.33
CA ALA A 178 17.86 2.33 -8.15
C ALA A 178 16.39 2.05 -7.78
N TRP A 179 15.53 1.83 -8.79
CA TRP A 179 14.15 1.43 -8.57
C TRP A 179 14.06 -0.01 -8.04
N ALA A 180 14.88 -0.91 -8.53
CA ALA A 180 14.92 -2.29 -8.06
C ALA A 180 15.40 -2.38 -6.61
N HIS A 181 16.51 -1.72 -6.28
CA HIS A 181 17.13 -1.78 -4.95
C HIS A 181 16.35 -1.07 -3.84
N GLN A 182 15.42 -0.16 -4.16
CA GLN A 182 14.65 0.51 -3.12
C GLN A 182 13.79 -0.45 -2.28
N TRP A 183 13.51 -1.65 -2.79
CA TRP A 183 12.67 -2.65 -2.12
C TRP A 183 13.41 -3.50 -1.10
N ASP A 184 14.75 -3.50 -1.12
CA ASP A 184 15.58 -4.35 -0.26
C ASP A 184 15.33 -4.11 1.23
N LEU A 185 15.09 -2.85 1.62
CA LEU A 185 14.78 -2.47 3.00
C LEU A 185 13.40 -1.79 3.14
N ASP A 186 12.51 -1.96 2.16
CA ASP A 186 11.19 -1.31 2.20
C ASP A 186 10.34 -1.88 3.34
N SER A 187 9.83 -0.98 4.18
CA SER A 187 9.00 -1.30 5.34
C SER A 187 7.69 -2.00 4.98
N GLN A 188 7.09 -1.69 3.82
CA GLN A 188 5.86 -2.35 3.38
C GLN A 188 6.10 -3.83 3.13
N MET A 189 7.20 -4.16 2.49
CA MET A 189 7.55 -5.55 2.18
C MET A 189 7.83 -6.34 3.46
N SER A 190 8.54 -5.77 4.43
CA SER A 190 8.74 -6.41 5.74
C SER A 190 7.42 -6.62 6.49
N GLY A 191 6.55 -5.61 6.50
CA GLY A 191 5.22 -5.71 7.11
C GLY A 191 4.31 -6.73 6.42
N TYR A 192 4.41 -6.85 5.12
CA TYR A 192 3.67 -7.85 4.36
C TYR A 192 4.18 -9.28 4.64
N VAL A 193 5.49 -9.50 4.68
CA VAL A 193 6.05 -10.80 5.05
C VAL A 193 5.63 -11.19 6.47
N TRP A 194 5.71 -10.27 7.44
CA TRP A 194 5.20 -10.50 8.79
C TRP A 194 3.71 -10.85 8.81
N GLY A 195 2.89 -10.08 8.07
CA GLY A 195 1.45 -10.32 7.96
C GLY A 195 1.12 -11.69 7.35
N ALA A 196 1.85 -12.07 6.29
CA ALA A 196 1.71 -13.37 5.65
C ALA A 196 2.10 -14.52 6.56
N GLN A 197 3.24 -14.44 7.28
CA GLN A 197 3.65 -15.45 8.27
C GLN A 197 2.58 -15.65 9.35
N LYS A 198 1.98 -14.56 9.87
CA LYS A 198 0.90 -14.62 10.86
C LYS A 198 -0.38 -15.22 10.27
N LEU A 199 -0.73 -14.85 9.04
CA LEU A 199 -1.90 -15.38 8.35
C LEU A 199 -1.76 -16.89 8.12
N LEU A 200 -0.67 -17.35 7.53
CA LEU A 200 -0.42 -18.78 7.28
C LEU A 200 -0.48 -19.59 8.57
N LYS A 201 0.14 -19.10 9.63
CA LYS A 201 0.08 -19.74 10.94
C LYS A 201 -1.36 -19.86 11.46
N LYS A 202 -2.18 -18.81 11.29
CA LYS A 202 -3.59 -18.80 11.71
C LYS A 202 -4.43 -19.77 10.89
N GLU A 203 -4.16 -19.90 9.59
CA GLU A 203 -4.83 -20.84 8.68
C GLU A 203 -4.30 -22.28 8.79
N GLY A 204 -3.28 -22.53 9.62
CA GLY A 204 -2.68 -23.87 9.76
C GLY A 204 -1.89 -24.31 8.53
N ILE A 205 -1.43 -23.37 7.72
CA ILE A 205 -0.64 -23.64 6.51
C ILE A 205 0.85 -23.65 6.88
N ASP A 206 1.47 -24.82 6.83
CA ASP A 206 2.90 -25.02 7.15
C ASP A 206 3.77 -24.78 5.90
N LYS A 207 3.92 -23.52 5.54
CA LYS A 207 4.78 -23.08 4.43
C LYS A 207 5.62 -21.88 4.84
N GLU A 208 6.84 -21.82 4.30
CA GLU A 208 7.77 -20.74 4.55
C GLU A 208 7.44 -19.53 3.66
N VAL A 209 7.29 -18.35 4.29
CA VAL A 209 7.21 -17.06 3.58
C VAL A 209 8.62 -16.51 3.44
N VAL A 210 9.17 -16.52 2.24
CA VAL A 210 10.60 -16.20 2.00
C VAL A 210 10.86 -14.73 1.68
N GLY A 211 9.83 -13.99 1.29
CA GLY A 211 10.00 -12.59 0.93
C GLY A 211 8.85 -12.03 0.12
N ALA A 212 9.15 -10.98 -0.61
CA ALA A 212 8.20 -10.33 -1.51
C ALA A 212 8.75 -10.24 -2.94
N VAL A 213 7.84 -10.18 -3.90
CA VAL A 213 8.16 -9.92 -5.31
C VAL A 213 7.39 -8.70 -5.76
N ILE A 214 8.10 -7.68 -6.18
CA ILE A 214 7.50 -6.47 -6.73
C ILE A 214 7.39 -6.63 -8.24
N ASN A 215 6.15 -6.72 -8.74
CA ASN A 215 5.87 -6.67 -10.16
C ASN A 215 5.72 -5.21 -10.58
N GLY A 216 6.78 -4.67 -11.15
CA GLY A 216 6.80 -3.30 -11.65
C GLY A 216 6.33 -3.21 -13.09
N ILE A 217 5.54 -2.19 -13.40
CA ILE A 217 5.30 -1.75 -14.76
C ILE A 217 5.58 -0.26 -14.91
N SER A 218 6.42 0.10 -15.89
CA SER A 218 6.70 1.49 -16.20
C SER A 218 5.80 2.00 -17.30
N ILE A 219 5.27 3.20 -17.08
CA ILE A 219 4.45 3.93 -18.04
C ILE A 219 5.34 4.99 -18.70
N LEU A 220 5.93 4.64 -19.83
CA LEU A 220 6.85 5.49 -20.56
C LEU A 220 6.11 6.35 -21.58
N LYS A 221 6.76 7.41 -22.09
CA LYS A 221 6.16 8.28 -23.11
C LYS A 221 5.75 7.50 -24.37
N TYR A 222 6.55 6.52 -24.78
CA TYR A 222 6.36 5.78 -26.04
C TYR A 222 6.17 4.27 -25.86
N GLY A 223 5.75 3.83 -24.69
CA GLY A 223 5.52 2.40 -24.44
C GLY A 223 5.44 2.04 -22.97
N TYR A 224 5.72 0.79 -22.70
CA TYR A 224 5.73 0.19 -21.36
C TYR A 224 6.96 -0.67 -21.22
N ASP A 225 7.32 -0.98 -19.98
CA ASP A 225 8.34 -1.96 -19.65
C ASP A 225 7.97 -2.64 -18.34
N THR A 226 8.42 -3.87 -18.11
CA THR A 226 8.14 -4.63 -16.88
C THR A 226 9.44 -5.06 -16.21
N MET A 227 9.42 -5.04 -14.89
CA MET A 227 10.52 -5.54 -14.08
C MET A 227 9.96 -6.32 -12.89
N ARG A 228 10.53 -7.48 -12.61
CA ARG A 228 10.21 -8.26 -11.41
C ARG A 228 11.39 -8.19 -10.45
N CYS A 229 11.15 -7.69 -9.25
CA CYS A 229 12.16 -7.48 -8.22
C CYS A 229 11.86 -8.37 -7.02
N PRO A 230 12.51 -9.55 -6.89
CA PRO A 230 12.41 -10.33 -5.66
C PRO A 230 13.23 -9.65 -4.56
N THR A 231 12.69 -9.65 -3.35
CA THR A 231 13.38 -9.18 -2.14
C THR A 231 13.10 -10.16 -1.01
N PHE A 232 14.18 -10.69 -0.43
CA PHE A 232 14.10 -11.69 0.63
C PHE A 232 13.98 -11.04 2.00
N ARG A 233 13.41 -11.76 2.97
CA ARG A 233 13.35 -11.35 4.37
C ARG A 233 13.66 -12.54 5.25
N GLN A 234 14.75 -12.42 6.01
CA GLN A 234 15.08 -13.38 7.05
C GLN A 234 14.27 -13.08 8.32
N ASP A 235 14.06 -14.08 9.17
CA ASP A 235 13.25 -13.93 10.38
C ASP A 235 13.75 -12.80 11.30
N TRP A 236 15.05 -12.62 11.42
CA TRP A 236 15.62 -11.55 12.24
C TRP A 236 15.34 -10.13 11.66
N GLU A 237 15.24 -10.01 10.33
CA GLU A 237 14.89 -8.74 9.68
C GLU A 237 13.41 -8.40 9.92
N VAL A 238 12.55 -9.42 9.81
CA VAL A 238 11.11 -9.29 10.09
C VAL A 238 10.88 -8.94 11.55
N LEU A 239 11.59 -9.60 12.48
CA LEU A 239 11.51 -9.32 13.91
C LEU A 239 11.96 -7.89 14.22
N ARG A 240 13.10 -7.47 13.67
CA ARG A 240 13.62 -6.10 13.84
C ARG A 240 12.64 -5.05 13.31
N TRP A 241 12.06 -5.30 12.15
CA TRP A 241 11.02 -4.42 11.59
C TRP A 241 9.81 -4.35 12.53
N TYR A 242 9.38 -5.47 13.09
CA TYR A 242 8.24 -5.54 13.99
C TYR A 242 8.49 -4.76 15.29
N GLU A 243 9.65 -4.95 15.94
CA GLU A 243 10.04 -4.20 17.12
C GLU A 243 10.08 -2.70 16.85
N GLN A 244 10.71 -2.29 15.76
CA GLN A 244 10.75 -0.88 15.37
C GLN A 244 9.35 -0.30 15.07
N MET A 245 8.46 -1.10 14.48
CA MET A 245 7.08 -0.67 14.26
C MET A 245 6.33 -0.46 15.58
N LEU A 246 6.55 -1.31 16.57
CA LEU A 246 5.97 -1.12 17.91
C LEU A 246 6.49 0.16 18.57
N ASP A 247 7.79 0.41 18.51
CA ASP A 247 8.43 1.63 19.04
C ASP A 247 7.88 2.90 18.37
N ASP A 248 7.72 2.87 17.03
CA ASP A 248 7.13 3.99 16.27
C ASP A 248 5.70 4.28 16.74
N VAL A 249 4.88 3.24 16.97
CA VAL A 249 3.49 3.39 17.43
C VAL A 249 3.43 3.86 18.89
N ASP A 250 4.28 3.35 19.76
CA ASP A 250 4.36 3.80 21.17
C ASP A 250 4.81 5.27 21.25
N GLY A 251 5.77 5.68 20.43
CA GLY A 251 6.16 7.08 20.30
C GLY A 251 5.00 7.97 19.83
N TRP A 252 4.20 7.48 18.87
CA TRP A 252 3.00 8.20 18.43
C TRP A 252 1.95 8.33 19.54
N ILE A 253 1.68 7.26 20.29
CA ILE A 253 0.76 7.28 21.44
C ILE A 253 1.23 8.28 22.49
N SER A 254 2.53 8.33 22.77
CA SER A 254 3.12 9.31 23.68
C SER A 254 2.88 10.75 23.22
N ALA A 255 3.17 11.02 21.94
CA ALA A 255 2.94 12.33 21.32
C ALA A 255 1.45 12.72 21.35
N PHE A 256 0.56 11.77 21.08
CA PHE A 256 -0.89 11.98 21.15
C PHE A 256 -1.37 12.32 22.55
N LYS A 257 -0.92 11.59 23.58
CA LYS A 257 -1.30 11.82 24.99
C LYS A 257 -0.82 13.18 25.51
N HIS A 258 0.39 13.58 25.16
CA HIS A 258 1.00 14.83 25.61
C HIS A 258 0.69 16.02 24.69
N GLN A 259 0.04 15.78 23.55
CA GLN A 259 -0.21 16.78 22.50
C GLN A 259 1.06 17.45 21.99
N ASP A 260 2.16 16.73 22.04
CA ASP A 260 3.50 17.17 21.65
C ASP A 260 4.06 16.29 20.55
N HIS A 261 3.79 16.69 19.30
CA HIS A 261 4.19 15.97 18.10
C HIS A 261 5.44 16.60 17.51
N ASP A 262 6.48 15.81 17.34
CA ASP A 262 7.71 16.25 16.73
C ASP A 262 7.49 16.74 15.29
N GLN A 263 8.10 17.87 14.99
CA GLN A 263 8.18 18.42 13.65
C GLN A 263 9.56 18.16 13.08
N ILE A 264 9.65 17.28 12.09
CA ILE A 264 10.90 17.05 11.37
C ILE A 264 11.04 18.13 10.31
N LEU A 265 11.97 19.08 10.55
CA LEU A 265 12.34 20.11 9.60
C LEU A 265 13.14 19.52 8.43
N ASP A 266 13.29 20.26 7.34
CA ASP A 266 14.00 19.89 6.11
C ASP A 266 13.34 18.74 5.34
N HIS A 267 13.81 17.51 5.51
CA HIS A 267 13.39 16.36 4.70
C HIS A 267 11.90 16.02 4.80
N GLY A 268 11.27 16.23 5.96
CA GLY A 268 9.83 16.04 6.14
C GLY A 268 8.98 17.11 5.47
N CYS A 269 9.53 18.33 5.32
CA CYS A 269 8.80 19.50 4.83
C CYS A 269 8.84 19.68 3.31
N ALA A 270 9.82 19.08 2.63
CA ALA A 270 9.95 19.15 1.17
C ALA A 270 10.50 17.84 0.61
N LEU A 271 9.67 17.10 -0.13
CA LEU A 271 10.09 15.90 -0.85
C LEU A 271 9.96 16.13 -2.35
N TYR A 272 11.00 15.76 -3.09
CA TYR A 272 11.02 15.89 -4.55
C TYR A 272 10.68 17.30 -5.05
N ASN A 273 11.20 18.33 -4.34
CA ASN A 273 10.93 19.75 -4.61
C ASN A 273 9.46 20.18 -4.45
N ALA A 274 8.63 19.33 -3.85
CA ALA A 274 7.26 19.67 -3.51
C ALA A 274 7.13 19.92 -2.00
N PRO A 275 6.47 21.02 -1.58
CA PRO A 275 6.25 21.29 -0.17
C PRO A 275 5.29 20.25 0.43
N CYS A 276 5.51 19.91 1.71
CA CYS A 276 4.57 19.10 2.47
C CYS A 276 3.18 19.75 2.43
N GLN A 277 2.13 18.93 2.22
CA GLN A 277 0.75 19.43 2.16
C GLN A 277 0.29 20.18 3.42
N TYR A 278 0.94 19.92 4.56
CA TYR A 278 0.65 20.58 5.85
C TYR A 278 1.63 21.72 6.18
N ALA A 279 2.53 22.11 5.26
CA ALA A 279 3.51 23.16 5.51
C ALA A 279 2.87 24.49 5.92
N LYS A 280 1.68 24.81 5.38
CA LYS A 280 0.94 26.04 5.77
C LYS A 280 0.50 25.98 7.24
N LEU A 281 0.00 24.83 7.71
CA LEU A 281 -0.41 24.62 9.12
C LEU A 281 0.82 24.74 10.04
N CYS A 282 1.94 24.11 9.68
CA CYS A 282 3.15 24.14 10.48
C CYS A 282 3.81 25.53 10.55
N LYS A 283 3.62 26.39 9.53
CA LYS A 283 4.12 27.77 9.50
C LYS A 283 3.21 28.78 10.20
N ALA A 284 1.95 28.42 10.41
CA ALA A 284 0.99 29.33 11.02
C ALA A 284 1.20 29.42 12.54
N ARG A 285 1.20 30.66 13.07
CA ARG A 285 1.18 30.90 14.53
C ARG A 285 -0.10 30.34 15.17
N ASP A 286 -1.20 30.36 14.42
CA ASP A 286 -2.51 29.85 14.82
C ASP A 286 -3.06 28.97 13.69
N PRO A 287 -2.73 27.66 13.68
CA PRO A 287 -3.16 26.73 12.63
C PRO A 287 -4.68 26.61 12.52
N GLU A 288 -5.42 26.78 13.63
CA GLU A 288 -6.88 26.62 13.66
C GLU A 288 -7.59 27.59 12.71
N LYS A 289 -7.01 28.74 12.43
CA LYS A 289 -7.58 29.72 11.49
C LYS A 289 -7.57 29.26 10.04
N ILE A 290 -6.74 28.25 9.70
CA ILE A 290 -6.56 27.79 8.32
C ILE A 290 -6.96 26.33 8.10
N VAL A 291 -7.34 25.60 9.16
CA VAL A 291 -7.82 24.20 9.01
C VAL A 291 -9.04 24.07 8.10
N GLY A 292 -9.85 25.11 8.00
CA GLY A 292 -11.01 25.14 7.09
C GLY A 292 -10.68 25.05 5.60
N SER A 293 -9.41 25.19 5.21
CA SER A 293 -8.94 24.97 3.84
C SER A 293 -8.64 23.49 3.52
N TYR A 294 -8.89 22.59 4.46
CA TYR A 294 -8.70 21.14 4.29
C TYR A 294 -10.04 20.42 4.40
N ALA A 295 -10.23 19.39 3.60
CA ALA A 295 -11.35 18.47 3.78
C ALA A 295 -11.10 17.59 5.02
N ILE A 296 -12.16 17.24 5.76
CA ILE A 296 -12.06 16.32 6.90
C ILE A 296 -12.46 14.93 6.41
N LYS A 297 -11.49 14.02 6.41
CA LYS A 297 -11.70 12.61 6.08
C LYS A 297 -10.73 11.76 6.88
N PHE A 298 -11.23 10.95 7.79
CA PHE A 298 -10.39 10.01 8.53
C PHE A 298 -10.01 8.83 7.67
N TRP A 299 -8.74 8.47 7.73
CA TRP A 299 -8.22 7.30 7.06
C TRP A 299 -8.66 6.03 7.79
N ASN A 300 -9.29 5.11 7.08
CA ASN A 300 -9.60 3.79 7.59
C ASN A 300 -9.07 2.74 6.60
N PRO A 301 -7.98 2.03 6.94
CA PRO A 301 -7.38 1.07 6.02
C PRO A 301 -8.23 -0.18 5.80
N MET A 302 -9.23 -0.43 6.65
CA MET A 302 -10.16 -1.55 6.51
C MET A 302 -11.31 -1.28 5.51
N LEU A 303 -11.54 0.00 5.16
CA LEU A 303 -12.59 0.44 4.24
C LEU A 303 -12.02 0.79 2.85
N ARG A 304 -10.97 0.12 2.42
CA ARG A 304 -10.46 0.26 1.04
C ARG A 304 -11.37 -0.53 0.10
N ASP A 305 -12.08 0.21 -0.75
CA ASP A 305 -12.80 -0.33 -1.90
C ASP A 305 -11.82 -0.73 -3.01
#